data_9f4a369957e73f3776f2a3113ca3665a
#
_entry.id   9f4a369957e73f3776f2a3113ca3665a
#
_cell.length_a   1.000
_cell.length_b   1.000
_cell.length_c   1.000
_cell.angle_alpha   90.00
_cell.angle_beta   90.00
_cell.angle_gamma   90.00
#
_symmetry.space_group_name_H-M   'P 1'
#
loop_
_entity.id
_entity.type
_entity.pdbx_description
1 polymer ?
#
loop_
_entity_poly.entity_id
_entity_poly.type
_entity_poly.pdbx_seq_one_letter_code
_entity_poly.pdbx_strand_id
1 'polypeptide(L)'
;MGQQRAGNRVSELHGCLYVVGGFDDNSLSSVERYDPQSNKWDHVAALTTPRGGEGIETVMGKIFAVGGHNGNAYLNTVEAFDPVLNR
;
A
#
# COMPACT_ATOMS: atom_id res chain seq x y z
N MET A 1 2.37 10.07 -8.35
CA MET A 1 1.20 9.50 -7.64
C MET A 1 -0.07 10.22 -8.08
N GLY A 2 -1.14 9.47 -8.27
CA GLY A 2 -2.44 10.06 -8.57
C GLY A 2 -3.12 10.65 -7.35
N GLN A 3 -2.62 10.35 -6.16
CA GLN A 3 -3.21 10.73 -4.88
C GLN A 3 -2.12 11.27 -3.97
N GLN A 4 -2.35 12.43 -3.35
CA GLN A 4 -1.43 12.97 -2.36
C GLN A 4 -1.56 12.17 -1.07
N ARG A 5 -0.43 11.77 -0.49
CA ARG A 5 -0.43 11.03 0.76
C ARG A 5 0.84 11.30 1.57
N ALA A 6 0.69 11.19 2.88
CA ALA A 6 1.79 11.22 3.82
C ALA A 6 1.72 9.93 4.66
N GLY A 7 2.83 9.53 5.26
CA GLY A 7 2.89 8.31 6.08
C GLY A 7 2.60 7.05 5.28
N ASN A 8 2.75 7.10 3.96
CA ASN A 8 2.65 5.94 3.10
C ASN A 8 3.94 5.14 3.15
N ARG A 9 3.87 3.92 2.68
CA ARG A 9 5.03 3.04 2.53
C ARG A 9 5.15 2.59 1.09
N VAL A 10 6.39 2.35 0.68
CA VAL A 10 6.71 1.93 -0.68
C VAL A 10 7.48 0.64 -0.63
N SER A 11 7.12 -0.32 -1.47
CA SER A 11 7.84 -1.57 -1.61
C SER A 11 8.01 -1.91 -3.08
N GLU A 12 9.12 -2.55 -3.42
CA GLU A 12 9.39 -3.01 -4.78
C GLU A 12 8.94 -4.46 -4.92
N LEU A 13 8.30 -4.78 -6.05
CA LEU A 13 7.93 -6.15 -6.37
C LEU A 13 7.77 -6.27 -7.88
N HIS A 14 8.46 -7.24 -8.46
CA HIS A 14 8.39 -7.54 -9.90
C HIS A 14 8.71 -6.32 -10.79
N GLY A 15 9.65 -5.48 -10.35
CA GLY A 15 10.08 -4.32 -11.12
C GLY A 15 9.18 -3.10 -11.01
N CYS A 16 8.15 -3.15 -10.20
CA CYS A 16 7.24 -2.02 -9.95
C CYS A 16 7.35 -1.54 -8.51
N LEU A 17 7.01 -0.27 -8.28
CA LEU A 17 6.91 0.28 -6.94
C LEU A 17 5.43 0.30 -6.52
N TYR A 18 5.15 -0.21 -5.34
CA TYR A 18 3.81 -0.20 -4.77
C TYR A 18 3.77 0.80 -3.62
N VAL A 19 2.89 1.78 -3.73
CA VAL A 19 2.68 2.82 -2.73
C VAL A 19 1.40 2.49 -1.98
N VAL A 20 1.53 2.19 -0.71
CA VAL A 20 0.48 1.54 0.07
C VAL A 20 0.02 2.45 1.20
N GLY A 21 -1.29 2.64 1.30
CA GLY A 21 -1.91 3.34 2.42
C GLY A 21 -1.47 4.78 2.58
N GLY A 22 -1.28 5.20 3.82
CA GLY A 22 -0.88 6.56 4.18
C GLY A 22 -2.08 7.40 4.61
N PHE A 23 -1.87 8.73 4.57
CA PHE A 23 -2.89 9.69 4.97
C PHE A 23 -3.00 10.80 3.92
N ASP A 24 -4.23 11.23 3.65
CA ASP A 24 -4.51 12.57 3.14
C ASP A 24 -5.16 13.34 4.30
N ASP A 25 -6.45 13.66 4.25
CA ASP A 25 -7.18 14.14 5.43
C ASP A 25 -7.69 12.97 6.29
N ASN A 26 -7.71 11.77 5.72
CA ASN A 26 -8.14 10.52 6.37
C ASN A 26 -7.10 9.45 6.10
N SER A 27 -7.19 8.34 6.83
CA SER A 27 -6.40 7.16 6.52
C SER A 27 -6.81 6.58 5.17
N LEU A 28 -5.84 6.07 4.43
CA LEU A 28 -6.05 5.54 3.09
C LEU A 28 -5.93 4.03 3.06
N SER A 29 -6.79 3.40 2.27
CA SER A 29 -6.70 1.97 1.97
C SER A 29 -6.21 1.72 0.55
N SER A 30 -6.08 2.75 -0.27
CA SER A 30 -5.70 2.61 -1.66
C SER A 30 -4.24 2.21 -1.83
N VAL A 31 -3.97 1.49 -2.90
CA VAL A 31 -2.63 1.07 -3.30
C VAL A 31 -2.43 1.50 -4.76
N GLU A 32 -1.33 2.17 -5.03
CA GLU A 32 -0.95 2.56 -6.38
C GLU A 32 0.33 1.84 -6.77
N ARG A 33 0.43 1.48 -8.03
CA ARG A 33 1.61 0.85 -8.59
C ARG A 33 2.24 1.77 -9.62
N TYR A 34 3.54 2.00 -9.51
CA TYR A 34 4.32 2.73 -10.49
C TYR A 34 5.20 1.76 -11.27
N ASP A 35 5.10 1.80 -12.60
CA ASP A 35 5.95 1.03 -13.50
C ASP A 35 7.01 1.97 -14.10
N PRO A 36 8.30 1.85 -13.70
CA PRO A 36 9.34 2.74 -14.20
C PRO A 36 9.58 2.60 -15.72
N GLN A 37 9.34 1.43 -16.29
CA GLN A 37 9.56 1.22 -17.71
C GLN A 37 8.60 2.01 -18.58
N SER A 38 7.33 2.07 -18.17
CA SER A 38 6.29 2.80 -18.90
C SER A 38 6.01 4.18 -18.31
N ASN A 39 6.60 4.50 -17.15
CA ASN A 39 6.36 5.73 -16.41
C ASN A 39 4.86 5.94 -16.14
N LYS A 40 4.19 4.88 -15.72
CA LYS A 40 2.73 4.90 -15.50
C LYS A 40 2.39 4.55 -14.06
N TRP A 41 1.36 5.21 -13.55
CA TRP A 41 0.74 4.93 -12.27
C TRP A 41 -0.61 4.27 -12.50
N ASP A 42 -0.87 3.18 -11.79
CA ASP A 42 -2.16 2.48 -11.80
C ASP A 42 -2.63 2.25 -10.38
N HIS A 43 -3.93 2.30 -10.15
CA HIS A 43 -4.52 1.79 -8.92
C HIS A 43 -4.66 0.28 -9.04
N VAL A 44 -4.39 -0.42 -7.94
CA VAL A 44 -4.57 -1.86 -7.84
C VAL A 44 -5.54 -2.15 -6.69
N ALA A 45 -5.75 -3.41 -6.35
CA ALA A 45 -6.68 -3.77 -5.28
C ALA A 45 -6.30 -3.07 -3.97
N ALA A 46 -7.28 -2.46 -3.32
CA ALA A 46 -7.06 -1.73 -2.08
C ALA A 46 -6.90 -2.67 -0.89
N LEU A 47 -6.31 -2.14 0.18
CA LEU A 47 -6.33 -2.80 1.49
C LEU A 47 -7.78 -2.91 1.97
N THR A 48 -8.06 -3.90 2.81
CA THR A 48 -9.38 -4.02 3.44
C THR A 48 -9.57 -2.99 4.54
N THR A 49 -8.48 -2.54 5.15
CA THR A 49 -8.51 -1.57 6.24
C THR A 49 -7.63 -0.38 5.87
N PRO A 50 -8.11 0.87 6.01
CA PRO A 50 -7.24 2.03 5.82
C PRO A 50 -6.08 2.00 6.82
N ARG A 51 -4.87 2.29 6.35
CA ARG A 51 -3.66 2.27 7.17
C ARG A 51 -2.73 3.39 6.77
N GLY A 52 -2.25 4.12 7.75
CA GLY A 52 -1.16 5.05 7.59
C GLY A 52 -0.09 4.75 8.61
N GLY A 53 1.17 5.03 8.29
CA GLY A 53 2.29 4.73 9.18
C GLY A 53 2.50 3.24 9.42
N GLU A 54 2.03 2.41 8.50
CA GLU A 54 2.17 0.96 8.62
C GLU A 54 3.59 0.50 8.31
N GLY A 55 3.94 -0.71 8.76
CA GLY A 55 5.10 -1.43 8.27
C GLY A 55 4.76 -2.12 6.96
N ILE A 56 5.73 -2.21 6.06
CA ILE A 56 5.54 -2.90 4.80
C ILE A 56 6.76 -3.74 4.47
N GLU A 57 6.52 -4.94 3.95
CA GLU A 57 7.60 -5.85 3.55
C GLU A 57 7.10 -6.74 2.42
N THR A 58 7.99 -7.01 1.47
CA THR A 58 7.72 -7.97 0.41
C THR A 58 8.30 -9.33 0.80
N VAL A 59 7.44 -10.33 0.88
CA VAL A 59 7.83 -11.68 1.26
C VAL A 59 7.12 -12.66 0.33
N MET A 60 7.90 -13.55 -0.30
CA MET A 60 7.37 -14.63 -1.14
C MET A 60 6.40 -14.14 -2.21
N GLY A 61 6.74 -13.03 -2.84
CA GLY A 61 5.93 -12.48 -3.94
C GLY A 61 4.67 -11.77 -3.52
N LYS A 62 4.53 -11.46 -2.23
CA LYS A 62 3.39 -10.70 -1.69
C LYS A 62 3.87 -9.51 -0.89
N ILE A 63 3.03 -8.50 -0.82
CA ILE A 63 3.29 -7.31 -0.01
C ILE A 63 2.45 -7.41 1.27
N PHE A 64 3.12 -7.37 2.41
CA PHE A 64 2.47 -7.43 3.72
C PHE A 64 2.43 -6.04 4.32
N ALA A 65 1.25 -5.61 4.74
CA ALA A 65 1.05 -4.37 5.48
C ALA A 65 0.74 -4.71 6.93
N VAL A 66 1.54 -4.18 7.84
CA VAL A 66 1.52 -4.55 9.26
C VAL A 66 1.22 -3.34 10.11
N GLY A 67 0.16 -3.40 10.89
CA GLY A 67 -0.17 -2.36 11.85
C GLY A 67 -0.58 -1.05 11.20
N GLY A 68 -0.12 0.06 11.78
CA GLY A 68 -0.47 1.40 11.35
C GLY A 68 -1.65 1.96 12.13
N HIS A 69 -2.26 3.02 11.59
CA HIS A 69 -3.37 3.73 12.24
C HIS A 69 -4.48 3.95 11.22
N ASN A 70 -5.72 3.70 11.60
CA ASN A 70 -6.86 3.81 10.70
C ASN A 70 -7.63 5.13 10.78
N GLY A 71 -7.09 6.11 11.51
CA GLY A 71 -7.76 7.37 11.80
C GLY A 71 -8.42 7.41 13.16
N ASN A 72 -8.70 6.27 13.77
CA ASN A 72 -9.34 6.17 15.08
C ASN A 72 -8.48 5.42 16.10
N ALA A 73 -7.73 4.42 15.65
CA ALA A 73 -6.99 3.56 16.56
C ALA A 73 -5.74 3.00 15.88
N TYR A 74 -4.76 2.62 16.68
CA TYR A 74 -3.62 1.84 16.21
C TYR A 74 -4.07 0.41 15.91
N LEU A 75 -3.51 -0.16 14.86
CA LEU A 75 -3.87 -1.48 14.36
C LEU A 75 -2.82 -2.51 14.79
N ASN A 76 -3.28 -3.72 15.06
CA ASN A 76 -2.41 -4.86 15.34
C ASN A 76 -2.64 -6.00 14.34
N THR A 77 -3.23 -5.69 13.21
CA THR A 77 -3.55 -6.67 12.16
C THR A 77 -2.57 -6.60 11.03
N VAL A 78 -2.55 -7.64 10.21
CA VAL A 78 -1.68 -7.80 9.05
C VAL A 78 -2.55 -8.12 7.84
N GLU A 79 -2.25 -7.47 6.72
CA GLU A 79 -2.87 -7.77 5.43
C GLU A 79 -1.80 -8.14 4.43
N ALA A 80 -2.11 -9.05 3.53
CA ALA A 80 -1.22 -9.42 2.43
C ALA A 80 -1.89 -9.09 1.10
N PHE A 81 -1.14 -8.44 0.23
CA PHE A 81 -1.56 -8.16 -1.14
C PHE A 81 -0.77 -9.03 -2.09
N ASP A 82 -1.48 -9.77 -2.95
CA ASP A 82 -0.89 -10.60 -4.00
C ASP A 82 -1.08 -9.92 -5.36
N PRO A 83 -0.01 -9.36 -5.96
CA PRO A 83 -0.15 -8.63 -7.22
C PRO A 83 -0.54 -9.53 -8.41
N VAL A 84 -0.23 -10.82 -8.35
CA VAL A 84 -0.62 -11.76 -9.41
C VAL A 84 -2.13 -11.96 -9.41
N LEU A 85 -2.73 -12.09 -8.23
CA LEU A 85 -4.18 -12.27 -8.09
C LEU A 85 -4.92 -10.94 -7.97
N ASN A 86 -4.21 -9.84 -7.74
CA ASN A 86 -4.73 -8.50 -7.50
C ASN A 86 -5.73 -8.48 -6.34
N ARG A 87 -5.32 -9.07 -5.21
CA ARG A 87 -6.16 -9.05 -4.01
C ARG A 87 -5.39 -9.38 -2.74
#